data_71facf9a25dacf309e758ddedfc2c9fc
#
_entry.id   71facf9a25dacf309e758ddedfc2c9fc
#
_cell.length_a   1.000
_cell.length_b   1.000
_cell.length_c   1.000
_cell.angle_alpha   90.00
_cell.angle_beta   90.00
_cell.angle_gamma   90.00
#
_symmetry.space_group_name_H-M   'P 1'
#
loop_
_entity.id
_entity.type
_entity.pdbx_description
1 polymer ?
#
loop_
_entity_poly.entity_id
_entity_poly.type
_entity_poly.pdbx_seq_one_letter_code
_entity_poly.pdbx_strand_id
1 'polypeptide(L)'
;MTFNPVLMQMQPRELAIPIETNRANINIPKVWFRAFTEPQVCEQMNKFVRETNYSHYLVNSDDAILYKRAVDTVLQNAPKCDIFTAWVNMHMNGEEMSIISNVATSRLPIIDQDRWPEKEDFPEYLTIDEVLNKPNNFEVCVVCFCISSFKRNILLEYPLQTYRNTNASDHHISYRIQRDGKYKIWTHRDAFCRHLRQGWSPLKHKWLVGNETPSIIYELEPKQYS
;
A
#
# COMPACT_ATOMS: atom_id res chain seq x y z
N MET A 1 13.25 -16.53 -14.09
CA MET A 1 14.06 -15.53 -13.34
C MET A 1 13.92 -15.86 -11.87
N THR A 2 15.02 -15.97 -11.13
CA THR A 2 14.96 -16.28 -9.69
C THR A 2 14.32 -15.12 -8.93
N PHE A 3 13.47 -15.43 -7.96
CA PHE A 3 12.85 -14.42 -7.09
C PHE A 3 13.93 -13.79 -6.19
N ASN A 4 14.24 -12.54 -6.43
CA ASN A 4 15.23 -11.74 -5.70
C ASN A 4 14.61 -10.37 -5.36
N PRO A 5 13.83 -10.28 -4.29
CA PRO A 5 13.12 -9.08 -3.92
C PRO A 5 13.94 -8.13 -3.06
N VAL A 6 13.55 -6.84 -3.06
CA VAL A 6 14.02 -5.81 -2.14
C VAL A 6 12.83 -5.04 -1.58
N LEU A 7 12.85 -4.72 -0.29
CA LEU A 7 11.86 -3.85 0.34
C LEU A 7 12.33 -2.40 0.24
N MET A 8 11.55 -1.58 -0.43
CA MET A 8 11.71 -0.14 -0.52
C MET A 8 10.76 0.53 0.48
N GLN A 9 11.35 1.13 1.51
CA GLN A 9 10.62 1.82 2.55
C GLN A 9 10.48 3.29 2.21
N MET A 10 9.24 3.74 1.98
CA MET A 10 8.91 5.16 1.84
C MET A 10 8.82 5.83 3.20
N GLN A 11 9.48 6.95 3.39
CA GLN A 11 9.41 7.75 4.60
C GLN A 11 9.37 9.24 4.27
N PRO A 12 8.21 9.74 3.79
CA PRO A 12 8.04 11.15 3.44
C PRO A 12 7.81 12.04 4.66
N ARG A 13 7.73 11.47 5.85
CA ARG A 13 7.46 12.17 7.12
C ARG A 13 8.28 11.60 8.24
N GLU A 14 8.48 12.41 9.26
CA GLU A 14 9.02 11.93 10.51
C GLU A 14 7.86 11.36 11.35
N LEU A 15 7.83 10.06 11.55
CA LEU A 15 6.84 9.40 12.37
C LEU A 15 7.37 9.15 13.77
N ALA A 16 6.52 9.43 14.77
CA ALA A 16 6.82 9.15 16.16
C ALA A 16 6.73 7.65 16.53
N ILE A 17 6.38 6.78 15.57
CA ILE A 17 6.18 5.35 15.84
C ILE A 17 7.41 4.58 15.38
N PRO A 18 7.96 3.71 16.21
CA PRO A 18 9.08 2.84 15.83
C PRO A 18 8.60 1.73 14.88
N ILE A 19 8.26 2.11 13.66
CA ILE A 19 7.84 1.18 12.61
C ILE A 19 8.96 0.18 12.27
N GLU A 20 10.16 0.49 12.66
CA GLU A 20 11.35 -0.38 12.56
C GLU A 20 11.15 -1.75 13.22
N THR A 21 10.41 -1.81 14.33
CA THR A 21 10.14 -3.06 15.04
C THR A 21 9.26 -4.01 14.23
N ASN A 22 8.32 -3.50 13.47
CA ASN A 22 7.41 -4.30 12.65
C ASN A 22 8.10 -4.92 11.42
N ARG A 23 9.24 -4.39 11.03
CA ARG A 23 9.99 -4.81 9.83
C ARG A 23 11.20 -5.67 10.16
N ALA A 24 11.51 -5.84 11.44
CA ALA A 24 12.62 -6.68 11.90
C ALA A 24 12.47 -8.14 11.39
N ASN A 25 11.25 -8.61 11.23
CA ASN A 25 10.94 -9.99 10.83
C ASN A 25 10.90 -10.22 9.31
N ILE A 26 11.17 -9.19 8.50
CA ILE A 26 11.20 -9.34 7.04
C ILE A 26 12.62 -9.67 6.62
N ASN A 27 12.86 -10.92 6.23
CA ASN A 27 14.18 -11.42 5.85
C ASN A 27 14.48 -11.21 4.34
N ILE A 28 14.45 -9.95 3.89
CA ILE A 28 14.90 -9.54 2.57
C ILE A 28 15.70 -8.23 2.69
N PRO A 29 16.54 -7.87 1.69
CA PRO A 29 17.21 -6.57 1.66
C PRO A 29 16.21 -5.42 1.82
N LYS A 30 16.57 -4.39 2.58
CA LYS A 30 15.73 -3.23 2.87
C LYS A 30 16.47 -1.95 2.55
N VAL A 31 15.79 -1.02 1.90
CA VAL A 31 16.33 0.31 1.59
C VAL A 31 15.32 1.36 2.02
N TRP A 32 15.82 2.39 2.71
CA TRP A 32 15.02 3.49 3.22
C TRP A 32 15.17 4.71 2.31
N PHE A 33 14.05 5.32 1.97
CA PHE A 33 13.98 6.54 1.17
C PHE A 33 13.31 7.62 2.01
N ARG A 34 14.07 8.61 2.42
CA ARG A 34 13.64 9.71 3.30
C ARG A 34 13.70 11.03 2.56
N ALA A 35 12.62 11.78 2.60
CA ALA A 35 12.54 13.13 2.08
C ALA A 35 11.41 13.91 2.75
N PHE A 36 11.34 15.21 2.50
CA PHE A 36 10.29 16.07 3.05
C PHE A 36 8.92 15.85 2.41
N THR A 37 8.89 15.33 1.18
CA THR A 37 7.66 15.14 0.42
C THR A 37 7.65 13.79 -0.26
N GLU A 38 6.45 13.25 -0.49
CA GLU A 38 6.28 11.98 -1.21
C GLU A 38 6.81 12.02 -2.66
N PRO A 39 6.63 13.11 -3.45
CA PRO A 39 7.27 13.22 -4.76
C PRO A 39 8.79 13.02 -4.74
N GLN A 40 9.48 13.61 -3.75
CA GLN A 40 10.93 13.45 -3.59
C GLN A 40 11.32 12.01 -3.25
N VAL A 41 10.53 11.34 -2.41
CA VAL A 41 10.72 9.90 -2.12
C VAL A 41 10.52 9.07 -3.38
N CYS A 42 9.46 9.32 -4.15
CA CYS A 42 9.20 8.65 -5.42
C CYS A 42 10.37 8.80 -6.40
N GLU A 43 10.95 10.00 -6.51
CA GLU A 43 12.11 10.25 -7.38
C GLU A 43 13.33 9.41 -6.97
N GLN A 44 13.64 9.37 -5.67
CA GLN A 44 14.73 8.56 -5.14
C GLN A 44 14.50 7.06 -5.40
N MET A 45 13.28 6.56 -5.18
CA MET A 45 12.92 5.16 -5.42
C MET A 45 13.02 4.82 -6.92
N ASN A 46 12.54 5.69 -7.79
CA ASN A 46 12.65 5.49 -9.24
C ASN A 46 14.11 5.45 -9.70
N LYS A 47 14.99 6.29 -9.13
CA LYS A 47 16.43 6.23 -9.38
C LYS A 47 16.98 4.89 -8.95
N PHE A 48 16.67 4.43 -7.74
CA PHE A 48 17.11 3.14 -7.22
C PHE A 48 16.68 1.96 -8.10
N VAL A 49 15.44 1.95 -8.58
CA VAL A 49 14.94 0.91 -9.53
C VAL A 49 15.72 0.89 -10.83
N ARG A 50 16.11 2.05 -11.36
CA ARG A 50 16.94 2.14 -12.58
C ARG A 50 18.35 1.62 -12.36
N GLU A 51 18.94 1.91 -11.21
CA GLU A 51 20.35 1.62 -10.89
C GLU A 51 20.60 0.21 -10.34
N THR A 52 19.54 -0.52 -9.96
CA THR A 52 19.65 -1.85 -9.36
C THR A 52 18.93 -2.91 -10.19
N ASN A 53 19.19 -4.19 -9.90
CA ASN A 53 18.67 -5.30 -10.69
C ASN A 53 17.98 -6.37 -9.84
N TYR A 54 17.14 -5.95 -8.90
CA TYR A 54 16.25 -6.88 -8.20
C TYR A 54 15.13 -7.33 -9.12
N SER A 55 14.64 -8.55 -8.92
CA SER A 55 13.52 -9.08 -9.74
C SER A 55 12.21 -8.42 -9.37
N HIS A 56 12.01 -8.13 -8.08
CA HIS A 56 10.82 -7.53 -7.51
C HIS A 56 11.18 -6.43 -6.51
N TYR A 57 10.41 -5.37 -6.54
CA TYR A 57 10.51 -4.25 -5.62
C TYR A 57 9.23 -4.18 -4.80
N LEU A 58 9.36 -4.34 -3.50
CA LEU A 58 8.26 -4.22 -2.57
C LEU A 58 8.23 -2.79 -2.03
N VAL A 59 7.14 -2.09 -2.26
CA VAL A 59 6.94 -0.72 -1.78
C VAL A 59 6.14 -0.76 -0.49
N ASN A 60 6.63 -0.11 0.54
CA ASN A 60 5.97 0.00 1.83
C ASN A 60 6.00 1.45 2.32
N SER A 61 4.85 1.97 2.74
CA SER A 61 4.75 3.29 3.37
C SER A 61 5.10 3.23 4.86
N ASP A 62 5.44 4.38 5.44
CA ASP A 62 5.89 4.49 6.82
C ASP A 62 4.76 4.42 7.85
N ASP A 63 3.51 4.52 7.42
CA ASP A 63 2.32 4.53 8.26
C ASP A 63 1.52 3.20 8.25
N ALA A 64 2.16 2.11 7.84
CA ALA A 64 1.56 0.79 7.84
C ALA A 64 2.28 -0.18 8.78
N ILE A 65 1.53 -0.86 9.64
CA ILE A 65 2.01 -1.99 10.42
C ILE A 65 1.88 -3.25 9.56
N LEU A 66 3.02 -3.91 9.36
CA LEU A 66 3.12 -5.13 8.57
C LEU A 66 3.01 -6.35 9.46
N TYR A 67 1.92 -7.08 9.35
CA TYR A 67 1.79 -8.36 10.04
C TYR A 67 2.57 -9.45 9.30
N LYS A 68 3.16 -10.36 10.06
CA LYS A 68 3.96 -11.45 9.50
C LYS A 68 3.18 -12.24 8.44
N ARG A 69 1.92 -12.56 8.70
CA ARG A 69 1.06 -13.28 7.76
C ARG A 69 0.87 -12.52 6.45
N ALA A 70 0.67 -11.21 6.51
CA ALA A 70 0.52 -10.41 5.31
C ALA A 70 1.81 -10.39 4.47
N VAL A 71 2.96 -10.20 5.13
CA VAL A 71 4.27 -10.22 4.48
C VAL A 71 4.54 -11.58 3.83
N ASP A 72 4.35 -12.67 4.57
CA ASP A 72 4.54 -14.03 4.05
C ASP A 72 3.63 -14.28 2.84
N THR A 73 2.37 -13.85 2.92
CA THR A 73 1.41 -13.97 1.81
C THR A 73 1.86 -13.21 0.57
N VAL A 74 2.35 -11.98 0.74
CA VAL A 74 2.89 -11.17 -0.37
C VAL A 74 4.12 -11.86 -0.97
N LEU A 75 5.08 -12.28 -0.16
CA LEU A 75 6.31 -12.93 -0.64
C LEU A 75 6.06 -14.26 -1.36
N GLN A 76 5.05 -15.04 -0.93
CA GLN A 76 4.67 -16.30 -1.57
C GLN A 76 3.96 -16.12 -2.92
N ASN A 77 3.23 -15.03 -3.09
CA ASN A 77 2.42 -14.78 -4.29
C ASN A 77 3.08 -13.83 -5.29
N ALA A 78 3.92 -12.91 -4.85
CA ALA A 78 4.64 -11.96 -5.71
C ALA A 78 5.33 -12.63 -6.92
N PRO A 79 6.03 -13.78 -6.79
CA PRO A 79 6.68 -14.41 -7.95
C PRO A 79 5.70 -14.88 -9.04
N LYS A 80 4.42 -15.07 -8.70
CA LYS A 80 3.39 -15.62 -9.59
C LYS A 80 2.56 -14.54 -10.29
N CYS A 81 2.69 -13.29 -9.86
CA CYS A 81 1.88 -12.17 -10.30
C CYS A 81 2.75 -11.07 -10.91
N ASP A 82 2.15 -10.19 -11.69
CA ASP A 82 2.82 -8.97 -12.15
C ASP A 82 2.92 -7.96 -11.02
N ILE A 83 1.81 -7.74 -10.34
CA ILE A 83 1.69 -6.90 -9.16
C ILE A 83 0.90 -7.67 -8.11
N PHE A 84 1.40 -7.66 -6.89
CA PHE A 84 0.70 -8.25 -5.75
C PHE A 84 0.70 -7.26 -4.59
N THR A 85 -0.47 -6.97 -4.04
CA THR A 85 -0.65 -5.97 -2.97
C THR A 85 -1.28 -6.58 -1.73
N ALA A 86 -0.87 -6.13 -0.56
CA ALA A 86 -1.67 -6.30 0.64
C ALA A 86 -2.80 -5.26 0.68
N TRP A 87 -3.63 -5.31 1.69
CA TRP A 87 -4.73 -4.39 1.88
C TRP A 87 -4.84 -3.91 3.33
N VAL A 88 -5.53 -2.80 3.52
CA VAL A 88 -5.73 -2.15 4.82
C VAL A 88 -7.19 -1.73 4.98
N ASN A 89 -7.57 -1.43 6.20
CA ASN A 89 -8.78 -0.65 6.46
C ASN A 89 -8.56 0.82 6.11
N MET A 90 -9.56 1.45 5.52
CA MET A 90 -9.53 2.87 5.20
C MET A 90 -9.98 3.71 6.38
N HIS A 91 -9.41 4.91 6.47
CA HIS A 91 -9.88 5.96 7.36
C HIS A 91 -10.53 7.05 6.52
N MET A 92 -11.81 7.24 6.69
CA MET A 92 -12.57 8.28 6.01
C MET A 92 -12.76 9.48 6.95
N ASN A 93 -12.27 10.66 6.52
CA ASN A 93 -12.63 12.00 7.03
C ASN A 93 -12.70 12.22 8.55
N GLY A 94 -11.76 11.68 9.31
CA GLY A 94 -11.68 12.03 10.74
C GLY A 94 -12.54 11.19 11.66
N GLU A 95 -13.34 10.32 11.12
CA GLU A 95 -14.19 9.41 11.87
C GLU A 95 -13.45 8.15 12.32
N GLU A 96 -14.03 7.45 13.27
CA GLU A 96 -13.60 6.15 13.75
C GLU A 96 -13.33 5.19 12.60
N MET A 97 -12.50 4.21 12.84
CA MET A 97 -12.04 3.28 11.79
C MET A 97 -13.18 2.72 10.97
N SER A 98 -13.14 3.00 9.70
CA SER A 98 -14.10 2.49 8.73
C SER A 98 -14.05 0.96 8.67
N ILE A 99 -15.21 0.34 8.54
CA ILE A 99 -15.35 -1.07 8.13
C ILE A 99 -14.99 -1.28 6.66
N ILE A 100 -14.64 -0.21 5.94
CA ILE A 100 -14.30 -0.21 4.53
C ILE A 100 -12.81 -0.48 4.37
N SER A 101 -12.46 -1.36 3.46
CA SER A 101 -11.08 -1.62 3.06
C SER A 101 -10.64 -0.67 1.93
N ASN A 102 -9.35 -0.65 1.63
CA ASN A 102 -8.84 -0.01 0.41
C ASN A 102 -8.95 -0.92 -0.84
N VAL A 103 -9.66 -2.01 -0.75
CA VAL A 103 -9.83 -2.97 -1.86
C VAL A 103 -10.98 -2.54 -2.76
N ALA A 104 -10.71 -2.40 -4.03
CA ALA A 104 -11.71 -2.16 -5.05
C ALA A 104 -11.57 -3.16 -6.20
N THR A 105 -12.68 -3.66 -6.70
CA THR A 105 -12.74 -4.61 -7.82
C THR A 105 -13.34 -3.97 -9.08
N SER A 106 -13.95 -2.80 -8.95
CA SER A 106 -14.42 -2.00 -10.09
C SER A 106 -13.28 -1.15 -10.65
N ARG A 107 -13.29 -0.92 -11.95
CA ARG A 107 -12.29 -0.05 -12.58
C ARG A 107 -12.36 1.37 -12.03
N LEU A 108 -11.20 1.96 -11.83
CA LEU A 108 -11.10 3.41 -11.59
C LEU A 108 -11.65 4.15 -12.82
N PRO A 109 -12.46 5.19 -12.63
CA PRO A 109 -12.86 6.04 -13.74
C PRO A 109 -11.64 6.70 -14.39
N ILE A 110 -11.78 7.05 -15.67
CA ILE A 110 -10.70 7.73 -16.40
C ILE A 110 -10.69 9.19 -15.95
N ILE A 111 -9.67 9.58 -15.20
CA ILE A 111 -9.44 10.96 -14.76
C ILE A 111 -8.25 11.59 -15.48
N ASP A 112 -8.31 12.90 -15.63
CA ASP A 112 -7.15 13.69 -16.00
C ASP A 112 -6.06 13.53 -14.93
N GLN A 113 -4.87 13.11 -15.33
CA GLN A 113 -3.76 12.81 -14.41
C GLN A 113 -3.22 14.04 -13.69
N ASP A 114 -3.52 15.23 -14.18
CA ASP A 114 -3.02 16.49 -13.60
C ASP A 114 -3.88 17.03 -12.46
N ARG A 115 -5.06 16.44 -12.22
CA ARG A 115 -5.92 16.83 -11.11
C ARG A 115 -5.99 15.76 -10.01
N TRP A 116 -6.27 16.19 -8.81
CA TRP A 116 -6.63 15.29 -7.72
C TRP A 116 -7.98 14.63 -8.00
N PRO A 117 -8.15 13.32 -7.73
CA PRO A 117 -9.44 12.66 -7.85
C PRO A 117 -10.50 13.31 -6.94
N GLU A 118 -11.65 13.56 -7.49
CA GLU A 118 -12.84 13.96 -6.73
C GLU A 118 -13.56 12.72 -6.19
N LYS A 119 -14.59 12.92 -5.37
CA LYS A 119 -15.30 11.80 -4.73
C LYS A 119 -15.84 10.79 -5.75
N GLU A 120 -16.28 11.27 -6.88
CA GLU A 120 -16.86 10.51 -7.99
C GLU A 120 -15.82 9.69 -8.77
N ASP A 121 -14.56 10.04 -8.63
CA ASP A 121 -13.45 9.35 -9.30
C ASP A 121 -12.90 8.19 -8.46
N PHE A 122 -13.34 8.05 -7.22
CA PHE A 122 -12.93 6.91 -6.41
C PHE A 122 -13.77 5.69 -6.74
N PRO A 123 -13.14 4.50 -6.76
CA PRO A 123 -13.88 3.27 -6.95
C PRO A 123 -14.76 2.99 -5.74
N GLU A 124 -15.75 2.12 -5.94
CA GLU A 124 -16.47 1.54 -4.82
C GLU A 124 -15.56 0.54 -4.10
N TYR A 125 -15.25 0.85 -2.86
CA TYR A 125 -14.41 0.03 -2.02
C TYR A 125 -15.22 -1.03 -1.29
N LEU A 126 -14.66 -2.23 -1.21
CA LEU A 126 -15.26 -3.34 -0.48
C LEU A 126 -15.18 -3.11 1.03
N THR A 127 -16.18 -3.59 1.74
CA THR A 127 -16.11 -3.74 3.19
C THR A 127 -15.08 -4.82 3.58
N ILE A 128 -14.63 -4.79 4.82
CA ILE A 128 -13.72 -5.83 5.34
C ILE A 128 -14.35 -7.21 5.22
N ASP A 129 -15.64 -7.35 5.57
CA ASP A 129 -16.37 -8.60 5.45
C ASP A 129 -16.42 -9.12 4.02
N GLU A 130 -16.66 -8.24 3.06
CA GLU A 130 -16.64 -8.63 1.64
C GLU A 130 -15.27 -9.11 1.20
N VAL A 131 -14.18 -8.48 1.65
CA VAL A 131 -12.81 -8.94 1.36
C VAL A 131 -12.56 -10.31 1.97
N LEU A 132 -12.95 -10.54 3.22
CA LEU A 132 -12.75 -11.81 3.91
C LEU A 132 -13.55 -12.96 3.29
N ASN A 133 -14.66 -12.66 2.61
CA ASN A 133 -15.47 -13.62 1.87
C ASN A 133 -15.00 -13.86 0.43
N LYS A 134 -13.98 -13.15 -0.07
CA LYS A 134 -13.39 -13.40 -1.40
C LYS A 134 -12.61 -14.73 -1.43
N PRO A 135 -12.37 -15.29 -2.64
CA PRO A 135 -11.36 -16.34 -2.82
C PRO A 135 -10.00 -15.91 -2.24
N ASN A 136 -9.13 -16.89 -1.98
CA ASN A 136 -7.80 -16.62 -1.44
C ASN A 136 -7.07 -15.52 -2.23
N ASN A 137 -6.91 -15.71 -3.54
CA ASN A 137 -6.36 -14.68 -4.43
C ASN A 137 -7.46 -14.15 -5.35
N PHE A 138 -7.53 -12.84 -5.51
CA PHE A 138 -8.47 -12.19 -6.42
C PHE A 138 -7.88 -10.91 -7.01
N GLU A 139 -8.39 -10.51 -8.16
CA GLU A 139 -7.97 -9.31 -8.88
C GLU A 139 -8.59 -8.06 -8.25
N VAL A 140 -7.79 -7.00 -8.15
CA VAL A 140 -8.19 -5.70 -7.61
C VAL A 140 -7.74 -4.57 -8.52
N CYS A 141 -8.26 -3.38 -8.28
CA CYS A 141 -7.96 -2.20 -9.10
C CYS A 141 -6.95 -1.26 -8.44
N VAL A 142 -6.74 -1.35 -7.15
CA VAL A 142 -5.90 -0.41 -6.39
C VAL A 142 -4.77 -1.17 -5.70
N VAL A 143 -3.56 -0.66 -5.83
CA VAL A 143 -2.44 -1.08 -4.99
C VAL A 143 -2.48 -0.33 -3.66
N CYS A 144 -1.93 -0.92 -2.62
CA CYS A 144 -1.77 -0.25 -1.33
C CYS A 144 -0.29 -0.30 -0.92
N PHE A 145 0.30 0.86 -0.69
CA PHE A 145 1.68 0.92 -0.23
C PHE A 145 1.87 0.54 1.25
N CYS A 146 0.90 -0.16 1.86
CA CYS A 146 1.19 -0.89 3.08
C CYS A 146 2.26 -1.97 2.83
N ILE A 147 2.13 -2.78 1.78
CA ILE A 147 3.19 -3.55 1.11
C ILE A 147 2.67 -4.02 -0.26
N SER A 148 3.30 -3.56 -1.32
CA SER A 148 2.98 -3.97 -2.69
C SER A 148 4.22 -4.38 -3.44
N SER A 149 4.18 -5.54 -4.07
CA SER A 149 5.27 -6.09 -4.88
C SER A 149 5.03 -5.81 -6.36
N PHE A 150 6.05 -5.28 -7.02
CA PHE A 150 6.07 -5.03 -8.47
C PHE A 150 7.25 -5.74 -9.10
N LYS A 151 7.06 -6.37 -10.26
CA LYS A 151 8.19 -6.76 -11.11
C LYS A 151 8.96 -5.52 -11.56
N ARG A 152 10.28 -5.63 -11.69
CA ARG A 152 11.16 -4.51 -12.08
C ARG A 152 10.69 -3.77 -13.34
N ASN A 153 10.36 -4.51 -14.39
CA ASN A 153 9.93 -3.93 -15.66
C ASN A 153 8.69 -3.04 -15.50
N ILE A 154 7.81 -3.32 -14.55
CA ILE A 154 6.60 -2.52 -14.29
C ILE A 154 6.98 -1.16 -13.73
N LEU A 155 7.87 -1.10 -12.73
CA LEU A 155 8.30 0.19 -12.17
C LEU A 155 9.17 1.00 -13.12
N LEU A 156 9.84 0.35 -14.08
CA LEU A 156 10.52 1.05 -15.17
C LEU A 156 9.54 1.66 -16.17
N GLU A 157 8.44 0.97 -16.46
CA GLU A 157 7.38 1.42 -17.37
C GLU A 157 6.43 2.42 -16.71
N TYR A 158 6.10 2.18 -15.43
CA TYR A 158 5.23 3.02 -14.59
C TYR A 158 6.00 3.53 -13.38
N PRO A 159 6.92 4.51 -13.54
CA PRO A 159 7.64 5.05 -12.40
C PRO A 159 6.68 5.66 -11.38
N LEU A 160 7.04 5.56 -10.10
CA LEU A 160 6.25 6.13 -9.00
C LEU A 160 6.13 7.64 -9.15
N GLN A 161 4.93 8.14 -9.06
CA GLN A 161 4.60 9.56 -9.17
C GLN A 161 3.38 9.87 -8.29
N THR A 162 3.23 11.10 -7.91
CA THR A 162 2.03 11.62 -7.25
C THR A 162 1.21 12.45 -8.22
N TYR A 163 -0.06 12.68 -7.92
CA TYR A 163 -0.80 13.75 -8.57
C TYR A 163 -0.17 15.10 -8.23
N ARG A 164 -0.41 16.10 -9.05
CA ARG A 164 0.16 17.44 -8.86
C ARG A 164 -0.19 17.98 -7.47
N ASN A 165 0.84 18.31 -6.69
CA ASN A 165 0.74 18.86 -5.32
C ASN A 165 0.05 17.95 -4.29
N THR A 166 0.13 16.64 -4.44
CA THR A 166 -0.54 15.70 -3.54
C THR A 166 0.39 14.56 -3.13
N ASN A 167 -0.09 13.78 -2.15
CA ASN A 167 0.50 12.53 -1.72
C ASN A 167 -0.52 11.45 -2.07
N ALA A 168 -0.31 10.59 -2.99
CA ALA A 168 -1.08 9.37 -3.29
C ALA A 168 -0.49 8.67 -4.50
N SER A 169 0.77 8.30 -4.38
CA SER A 169 1.48 7.61 -5.44
C SER A 169 0.93 6.20 -5.70
N ASP A 170 0.37 5.55 -4.71
CA ASP A 170 -0.30 4.25 -4.83
C ASP A 170 -1.55 4.34 -5.72
N HIS A 171 -2.38 5.33 -5.49
CA HIS A 171 -3.56 5.58 -6.31
C HIS A 171 -3.17 5.98 -7.74
N HIS A 172 -2.17 6.86 -7.87
CA HIS A 172 -1.71 7.34 -9.17
C HIS A 172 -1.13 6.22 -10.05
N ILE A 173 -0.29 5.33 -9.49
CA ILE A 173 0.23 4.19 -10.26
C ILE A 173 -0.88 3.19 -10.60
N SER A 174 -1.82 2.93 -9.68
CA SER A 174 -2.97 2.07 -9.92
C SER A 174 -3.79 2.53 -11.12
N TYR A 175 -4.08 3.81 -11.16
CA TYR A 175 -4.83 4.42 -12.26
C TYR A 175 -4.12 4.25 -13.62
N ARG A 176 -2.82 4.52 -13.68
CA ARG A 176 -2.05 4.38 -14.93
C ARG A 176 -2.01 2.94 -15.43
N ILE A 177 -1.80 1.98 -14.54
CA ILE A 177 -1.78 0.55 -14.86
C ILE A 177 -3.15 0.10 -15.40
N GLN A 178 -4.23 0.53 -14.77
CA GLN A 178 -5.58 0.16 -15.20
C GLN A 178 -5.99 0.81 -16.52
N ARG A 179 -5.64 2.08 -16.71
CA ARG A 179 -5.90 2.78 -17.97
C ARG A 179 -5.32 2.01 -19.15
N ASP A 180 -4.10 1.54 -19.01
CA ASP A 180 -3.38 0.86 -20.09
C ASP A 180 -3.78 -0.62 -20.21
N GLY A 181 -4.35 -1.21 -19.14
CA GLY A 181 -4.91 -2.57 -19.12
C GLY A 181 -3.89 -3.69 -19.35
N LYS A 182 -2.60 -3.37 -19.24
CA LYS A 182 -1.49 -4.30 -19.57
C LYS A 182 -1.16 -5.27 -18.46
N TYR A 183 -1.30 -4.86 -17.21
CA TYR A 183 -0.95 -5.64 -16.04
C TYR A 183 -2.14 -5.79 -15.10
N LYS A 184 -2.15 -6.90 -14.37
CA LYS A 184 -3.16 -7.21 -13.36
C LYS A 184 -2.60 -7.01 -11.97
N ILE A 185 -3.44 -6.46 -11.10
CA ILE A 185 -3.14 -6.29 -9.68
C ILE A 185 -3.88 -7.38 -8.92
N TRP A 186 -3.18 -8.11 -8.08
CA TRP A 186 -3.73 -9.19 -7.28
C TRP A 186 -3.56 -8.91 -5.80
N THR A 187 -4.48 -9.40 -5.00
CA THR A 187 -4.39 -9.45 -3.55
C THR A 187 -4.83 -10.82 -3.01
N HIS A 188 -4.68 -11.00 -1.71
CA HIS A 188 -5.15 -12.18 -0.99
C HIS A 188 -5.95 -11.71 0.23
N ARG A 189 -7.07 -12.37 0.53
CA ARG A 189 -7.93 -12.00 1.67
C ARG A 189 -7.18 -11.95 3.00
N ASP A 190 -6.14 -12.74 3.17
CA ASP A 190 -5.31 -12.79 4.39
C ASP A 190 -4.13 -11.81 4.38
N ALA A 191 -3.95 -11.03 3.31
CA ALA A 191 -2.87 -10.06 3.21
C ALA A 191 -3.23 -8.70 3.87
N PHE A 192 -3.83 -8.77 5.05
CA PHE A 192 -4.21 -7.57 5.81
C PHE A 192 -3.01 -6.95 6.51
N CYS A 193 -2.88 -5.62 6.37
CA CYS A 193 -1.99 -4.77 7.15
C CYS A 193 -2.82 -3.71 7.87
N ARG A 194 -2.29 -3.14 8.94
CA ARG A 194 -2.94 -2.04 9.65
C ARG A 194 -2.39 -0.71 9.17
N HIS A 195 -3.26 0.15 8.68
CA HIS A 195 -2.91 1.52 8.37
C HIS A 195 -2.99 2.38 9.63
N LEU A 196 -1.89 3.06 9.94
CA LEU A 196 -1.84 4.00 11.04
C LEU A 196 -2.26 5.37 10.53
N ARG A 197 -3.41 5.81 10.95
CA ARG A 197 -3.81 7.18 10.71
C ARG A 197 -2.96 8.10 11.56
N GLN A 198 -2.22 8.98 10.90
CA GLN A 198 -1.52 10.06 11.56
C GLN A 198 -2.03 11.41 11.06
N GLY A 199 -2.31 12.29 11.99
CA GLY A 199 -2.70 13.64 11.69
C GLY A 199 -2.67 14.50 12.95
N TRP A 200 -2.30 15.75 12.79
CA TRP A 200 -2.43 16.72 13.87
C TRP A 200 -3.90 17.01 14.13
N SER A 201 -4.33 16.85 15.37
CA SER A 201 -5.67 17.25 15.78
C SER A 201 -5.61 18.63 16.45
N PRO A 202 -6.17 19.66 15.84
CA PRO A 202 -6.29 20.99 16.49
C PRO A 202 -7.08 20.94 17.79
N LEU A 203 -8.10 20.08 17.86
CA LEU A 203 -8.94 19.94 19.05
C LEU A 203 -8.24 19.26 20.22
N LYS A 204 -7.35 18.31 19.92
CA LYS A 204 -6.64 17.54 20.94
C LYS A 204 -5.20 18.01 21.15
N HIS A 205 -4.73 18.97 20.34
CA HIS A 205 -3.35 19.48 20.36
C HIS A 205 -2.29 18.38 20.38
N LYS A 206 -2.55 17.28 19.66
CA LYS A 206 -1.65 16.13 19.57
C LYS A 206 -1.78 15.42 18.22
N TRP A 207 -0.75 14.67 17.86
CA TRP A 207 -0.83 13.75 16.74
C TRP A 207 -1.79 12.61 17.08
N LEU A 208 -2.75 12.40 16.19
CA LEU A 208 -3.64 11.26 16.27
C LEU A 208 -2.98 10.07 15.57
N VAL A 209 -2.81 9.00 16.30
CA VAL A 209 -2.54 7.69 15.74
C VAL A 209 -3.88 6.98 15.73
N GLY A 210 -4.31 6.49 14.58
CA GLY A 210 -5.58 5.77 14.46
C GLY A 210 -5.58 4.53 15.33
N ASN A 211 -6.19 4.62 16.50
CA ASN A 211 -6.10 3.61 17.55
C ASN A 211 -7.37 2.82 17.74
N GLU A 212 -8.48 3.29 17.19
CA GLU A 212 -9.76 2.65 17.42
C GLU A 212 -10.06 1.72 16.28
N THR A 213 -9.59 0.50 16.46
CA THR A 213 -9.82 -0.59 15.53
C THR A 213 -11.19 -1.19 15.81
N PRO A 214 -12.10 -1.33 14.83
CA PRO A 214 -13.32 -2.10 15.03
C PRO A 214 -13.00 -3.50 15.55
N SER A 215 -13.87 -4.06 16.38
CA SER A 215 -13.67 -5.38 17.02
C SER A 215 -13.30 -6.48 16.02
N ILE A 216 -13.85 -6.42 14.81
CA ILE A 216 -13.54 -7.37 13.74
C ILE A 216 -12.06 -7.36 13.33
N ILE A 217 -11.39 -6.20 13.40
CA ILE A 217 -9.96 -6.09 13.08
C ILE A 217 -9.11 -6.64 14.23
N TYR A 218 -9.55 -6.45 15.48
CA TYR A 218 -8.89 -7.07 16.64
C TYR A 218 -8.91 -8.60 16.57
N GLU A 219 -9.93 -9.18 15.97
CA GLU A 219 -9.99 -10.65 15.75
C GLU A 219 -9.00 -11.11 14.67
N LEU A 220 -8.66 -10.28 13.70
CA LEU A 220 -7.68 -10.61 12.67
C LEU A 220 -6.24 -10.51 13.19
N GLU A 221 -5.94 -9.52 14.03
CA GLU A 221 -4.60 -9.26 14.55
C GLU A 221 -4.04 -10.44 15.38
N PRO A 222 -4.75 -10.99 16.37
CA PRO A 222 -4.23 -12.10 17.18
C PRO A 222 -3.96 -13.38 16.39
N LYS A 223 -4.75 -13.64 15.36
CA LYS A 223 -4.57 -14.83 14.49
C LYS A 223 -3.38 -14.70 13.55
N GLN A 224 -2.85 -13.50 13.37
CA GLN A 224 -1.74 -13.23 12.48
C GLN A 224 -0.38 -13.27 13.18
N TYR A 225 -0.38 -13.18 14.51
CA TYR A 225 0.84 -13.21 15.33
C TYR A 225 1.14 -14.60 15.93
N SER A 226 0.20 -15.54 15.88
CA SER A 226 0.35 -16.89 16.41
C SER A 226 1.01 -17.88 15.42
#